data_2dc2dfb21e31b217d552f6300eee4a40
#
_entry.id   2dc2dfb21e31b217d552f6300eee4a40
#
_cell.length_a   1.000
_cell.length_b   1.000
_cell.length_c   1.000
_cell.angle_alpha   90.00
_cell.angle_beta   90.00
_cell.angle_gamma   90.00
#
_symmetry.space_group_name_H-M   'P 1'
#
loop_
_entity.id
_entity.type
_entity.pdbx_description
1 polymer ?
#
loop_
_entity_poly.entity_id
_entity_poly.type
_entity_poly.pdbx_seq_one_letter_code
_entity_poly.pdbx_strand_id
1 'polypeptide(L)'
;EVRRVLRDDGTLWLNLGDSYAGSWGNYGGQNRGKGMQREIISGSSAHQSSYDGLEKWRPPTTNPPGLKPKDLVGIPWRVAFALQADGWYLRQDIIWHKPNPMPESVEDRCTKAHEYIFLLSKKAHYYYDHNAIKEPHKWSHVGEMRKGKDSKNGGSIEAPVKGRGNTTGSFRAFGEGGKNKRSVWTVNAKGYKGAHFAVYPEDLILPCVLAGCPQDGTVFDPFTGSGTTAVVALKNGRNYIGTELNPEYVKIAEERIREAVPQTLEEIFE
;
A
#
# COMPACT_ATOMS: atom_id res chain seq x y z
N GLU A 1 -6.69 14.43 14.26
CA GLU A 1 -5.34 14.91 14.54
C GLU A 1 -4.44 14.94 13.30
N VAL A 2 -4.35 13.86 12.51
CA VAL A 2 -3.52 13.84 11.28
C VAL A 2 -3.82 15.05 10.38
N ARG A 3 -5.11 15.38 10.17
CA ARG A 3 -5.53 16.56 9.38
C ARG A 3 -5.01 17.89 9.97
N ARG A 4 -4.89 17.98 11.28
CA ARG A 4 -4.41 19.19 11.97
C ARG A 4 -2.92 19.43 11.72
N VAL A 5 -2.11 18.37 11.77
CA VAL A 5 -0.64 18.48 11.63
C VAL A 5 -0.16 18.40 10.19
N LEU A 6 -0.94 17.80 9.29
CA LEU A 6 -0.59 17.72 7.89
C LEU A 6 -0.60 19.12 7.24
N ARG A 7 0.39 19.40 6.38
CA ARG A 7 0.42 20.61 5.56
C ARG A 7 -0.84 20.72 4.70
N ASP A 8 -1.19 21.92 4.28
CA ASP A 8 -2.39 22.15 3.45
C ASP A 8 -2.30 21.52 2.06
N ASP A 9 -1.10 21.41 1.52
CA ASP A 9 -0.77 20.74 0.26
C ASP A 9 -0.32 19.28 0.44
N GLY A 10 -0.35 18.76 1.67
CA GLY A 10 0.07 17.41 1.98
C GLY A 10 -0.94 16.34 1.59
N THR A 11 -0.48 15.10 1.47
CA THR A 11 -1.26 13.92 1.15
C THR A 11 -1.25 12.91 2.30
N LEU A 12 -2.35 12.19 2.44
CA LEU A 12 -2.48 11.04 3.33
C LEU A 12 -2.62 9.78 2.47
N TRP A 13 -1.78 8.79 2.74
CA TRP A 13 -1.83 7.47 2.12
C TRP A 13 -2.21 6.44 3.18
N LEU A 14 -3.41 5.89 3.07
CA LEU A 14 -4.01 5.06 4.10
C LEU A 14 -4.14 3.62 3.61
N ASN A 15 -3.36 2.70 4.18
CA ASN A 15 -3.51 1.26 3.96
C ASN A 15 -4.28 0.63 5.13
N LEU A 16 -5.33 -0.09 4.83
CA LEU A 16 -6.14 -0.81 5.80
C LEU A 16 -6.50 -2.20 5.28
N GLY A 17 -6.39 -3.18 6.17
CA GLY A 17 -6.94 -4.51 5.98
C GLY A 17 -8.43 -4.56 6.27
N ASP A 18 -9.12 -5.52 5.69
CA ASP A 18 -10.53 -5.79 5.94
C ASP A 18 -10.73 -7.12 6.68
N SER A 19 -11.88 -7.29 7.28
CA SER A 19 -12.22 -8.46 8.07
C SER A 19 -13.65 -8.92 7.74
N TYR A 20 -13.99 -10.12 8.21
CA TYR A 20 -15.34 -10.68 8.10
C TYR A 20 -16.03 -10.70 9.47
N ALA A 21 -17.31 -10.35 9.51
CA ALA A 21 -18.12 -10.42 10.71
C ALA A 21 -18.21 -11.88 11.21
N GLY A 22 -18.02 -12.09 12.50
CA GLY A 22 -18.01 -13.42 13.09
C GLY A 22 -16.72 -14.23 12.89
N SER A 23 -15.73 -13.74 12.14
CA SER A 23 -14.43 -14.42 11.97
C SER A 23 -13.56 -14.41 13.24
N TRP A 24 -13.95 -13.65 14.23
CA TRP A 24 -13.33 -13.60 15.57
C TRP A 24 -13.64 -14.84 16.43
N GLY A 25 -14.41 -15.80 15.88
CA GLY A 25 -15.04 -16.92 16.58
C GLY A 25 -14.12 -18.05 17.00
N ASN A 26 -12.84 -18.08 16.67
CA ASN A 26 -11.94 -19.15 17.15
C ASN A 26 -11.25 -18.85 18.50
N TYR A 27 -11.45 -17.65 19.07
CA TYR A 27 -10.93 -17.33 20.40
C TYR A 27 -11.88 -17.65 21.55
N GLY A 28 -13.04 -18.25 21.28
CA GLY A 28 -14.04 -18.55 22.31
C GLY A 28 -14.90 -19.75 21.98
N GLY A 29 -14.29 -20.86 21.64
CA GLY A 29 -15.02 -22.12 21.37
C GLY A 29 -15.82 -22.62 22.57
N GLN A 30 -17.09 -22.19 22.71
CA GLN A 30 -18.11 -22.89 23.42
C GLN A 30 -18.95 -23.76 22.48
N ASN A 31 -18.31 -24.58 21.68
CA ASN A 31 -18.90 -25.78 21.09
C ASN A 31 -17.78 -26.76 20.73
N ARG A 32 -17.00 -27.14 21.73
CA ARG A 32 -16.27 -28.41 21.64
C ARG A 32 -17.20 -29.51 22.04
N GLY A 33 -17.90 -30.07 21.06
CA GLY A 33 -18.38 -31.43 21.16
C GLY A 33 -17.22 -32.31 21.64
N LYS A 34 -17.45 -33.12 22.66
CA LYS A 34 -16.52 -34.10 23.23
C LYS A 34 -15.94 -34.94 22.08
N GLY A 35 -14.63 -34.88 21.88
CA GLY A 35 -13.89 -35.81 21.02
C GLY A 35 -13.11 -35.15 19.90
N MET A 36 -11.98 -34.61 20.21
CA MET A 36 -10.70 -34.68 19.48
C MET A 36 -9.73 -33.68 20.10
N GLN A 37 -8.87 -34.18 20.96
CA GLN A 37 -7.59 -33.52 21.21
C GLN A 37 -6.79 -33.62 19.90
N ARG A 38 -6.92 -32.62 19.03
CA ARG A 38 -5.90 -32.38 18.04
C ARG A 38 -4.80 -31.58 18.72
N GLU A 39 -3.68 -32.24 18.91
CA GLU A 39 -2.42 -31.55 19.15
C GLU A 39 -2.33 -30.41 18.13
N ILE A 40 -2.22 -29.20 18.63
CA ILE A 40 -1.90 -28.02 17.83
C ILE A 40 -0.47 -28.26 17.37
N ILE A 41 -0.31 -28.77 16.16
CA ILE A 41 0.97 -28.75 15.47
C ILE A 41 1.30 -27.29 15.33
N SER A 42 2.24 -26.87 16.16
CA SER A 42 2.77 -25.52 16.25
C SER A 42 3.43 -25.12 14.93
N GLY A 43 2.77 -24.26 14.21
CA GLY A 43 3.30 -23.60 13.02
C GLY A 43 2.91 -22.13 12.95
N SER A 44 1.97 -21.69 13.73
CA SER A 44 1.73 -20.29 14.04
C SER A 44 1.84 -20.13 15.54
N SER A 45 3.02 -19.78 16.01
CA SER A 45 3.19 -19.25 17.35
C SER A 45 2.33 -17.99 17.43
N ALA A 46 1.08 -18.18 17.91
CA ALA A 46 0.39 -17.09 18.56
C ALA A 46 1.33 -16.67 19.70
N HIS A 47 2.12 -15.63 19.47
CA HIS A 47 2.86 -14.99 20.52
C HIS A 47 1.84 -14.63 21.60
N GLN A 48 1.89 -15.37 22.66
CA GLN A 48 1.42 -14.98 23.96
C GLN A 48 2.29 -13.76 24.31
N SER A 49 1.94 -12.60 23.74
CA SER A 49 2.54 -11.34 24.16
C SER A 49 2.18 -11.21 25.61
N SER A 50 3.19 -11.17 26.44
CA SER A 50 3.14 -10.89 27.87
C SER A 50 2.60 -9.47 28.10
N TYR A 51 1.31 -9.30 27.88
CA TYR A 51 0.55 -8.21 28.47
C TYR A 51 0.12 -8.66 29.88
N ASP A 52 1.10 -8.92 30.73
CA ASP A 52 0.88 -9.07 32.15
C ASP A 52 0.44 -7.72 32.71
N GLY A 53 -0.88 -7.55 32.89
CA GLY A 53 -1.45 -6.39 33.56
C GLY A 53 -2.64 -5.72 32.87
N LEU A 54 -2.93 -6.01 31.62
CA LEU A 54 -4.18 -5.57 30.98
C LEU A 54 -5.20 -6.71 31.07
N GLU A 55 -6.38 -6.44 31.64
CA GLU A 55 -7.53 -7.35 31.54
C GLU A 55 -7.60 -7.87 30.10
N LYS A 56 -7.64 -9.19 29.94
CA LYS A 56 -7.69 -9.85 28.62
C LYS A 56 -8.87 -9.25 27.85
N TRP A 57 -8.57 -8.28 27.00
CA TRP A 57 -9.59 -7.73 26.11
C TRP A 57 -10.15 -8.88 25.27
N ARG A 58 -11.41 -9.21 25.53
CA ARG A 58 -12.15 -10.17 24.73
C ARG A 58 -12.95 -9.37 23.71
N PRO A 59 -12.73 -9.60 22.41
CA PRO A 59 -13.56 -8.96 21.42
C PRO A 59 -15.03 -9.33 21.69
N PRO A 60 -15.97 -8.41 21.50
CA PRO A 60 -17.38 -8.69 21.66
C PRO A 60 -17.77 -9.89 20.80
N THR A 61 -18.49 -10.86 21.38
CA THR A 61 -19.00 -12.05 20.68
C THR A 61 -20.14 -11.73 19.72
N THR A 62 -20.61 -10.48 19.72
CA THR A 62 -21.70 -10.00 18.88
C THR A 62 -21.16 -9.33 17.64
N ASN A 63 -21.75 -9.65 16.48
CA ASN A 63 -21.44 -8.94 15.24
C ASN A 63 -21.70 -7.43 15.39
N PRO A 64 -20.95 -6.58 14.71
CA PRO A 64 -21.27 -5.17 14.63
C PRO A 64 -22.73 -4.95 14.18
N PRO A 65 -23.42 -3.94 14.70
CA PRO A 65 -24.80 -3.66 14.30
C PRO A 65 -24.97 -3.60 12.79
N GLY A 66 -25.99 -4.30 12.27
CA GLY A 66 -26.32 -4.34 10.85
C GLY A 66 -25.50 -5.33 10.01
N LEU A 67 -24.58 -6.09 10.63
CA LEU A 67 -23.82 -7.14 9.94
C LEU A 67 -24.27 -8.54 10.39
N LYS A 68 -24.32 -9.45 9.43
CA LYS A 68 -24.54 -10.87 9.67
C LYS A 68 -23.21 -11.63 9.76
N PRO A 69 -23.18 -12.80 10.40
CA PRO A 69 -22.02 -13.69 10.30
C PRO A 69 -21.59 -13.89 8.85
N LYS A 70 -20.29 -13.85 8.59
CA LYS A 70 -19.65 -13.94 7.26
C LYS A 70 -19.79 -12.71 6.35
N ASP A 71 -20.51 -11.66 6.75
CA ASP A 71 -20.48 -10.42 5.98
C ASP A 71 -19.04 -9.84 5.97
N LEU A 72 -18.60 -9.37 4.81
CA LEU A 72 -17.39 -8.55 4.73
C LEU A 72 -17.67 -7.23 5.44
N VAL A 73 -16.85 -6.86 6.42
CA VAL A 73 -17.08 -5.65 7.23
C VAL A 73 -16.94 -4.37 6.40
N GLY A 74 -16.03 -4.36 5.43
CA GLY A 74 -15.79 -3.21 4.57
C GLY A 74 -15.03 -2.09 5.28
N ILE A 75 -14.17 -2.43 6.25
CA ILE A 75 -13.42 -1.46 7.06
C ILE A 75 -12.71 -0.40 6.21
N PRO A 76 -11.94 -0.76 5.16
CA PRO A 76 -11.21 0.23 4.36
C PRO A 76 -12.13 1.30 3.78
N TRP A 77 -13.23 0.89 3.15
CA TRP A 77 -14.19 1.79 2.52
C TRP A 77 -15.01 2.59 3.52
N ARG A 78 -15.38 2.00 4.66
CA ARG A 78 -16.07 2.73 5.73
C ARG A 78 -15.21 3.85 6.28
N VAL A 79 -13.92 3.61 6.49
CA VAL A 79 -12.98 4.64 6.95
C VAL A 79 -12.77 5.69 5.87
N ALA A 80 -12.59 5.29 4.60
CA ALA A 80 -12.43 6.23 3.50
C ALA A 80 -13.63 7.17 3.35
N PHE A 81 -14.87 6.65 3.44
CA PHE A 81 -16.09 7.47 3.38
C PHE A 81 -16.28 8.34 4.63
N ALA A 82 -15.91 7.85 5.81
CA ALA A 82 -15.93 8.64 7.03
C ALA A 82 -14.95 9.82 6.95
N LEU A 83 -13.75 9.61 6.45
CA LEU A 83 -12.78 10.68 6.20
C LEU A 83 -13.28 11.67 5.14
N GLN A 84 -13.92 11.17 4.07
CA GLN A 84 -14.52 12.04 3.05
C GLN A 84 -15.62 12.92 3.67
N ALA A 85 -16.48 12.35 4.53
CA ALA A 85 -17.50 13.08 5.26
C ALA A 85 -16.89 14.10 6.26
N ASP A 86 -15.72 13.80 6.82
CA ASP A 86 -14.93 14.71 7.68
C ASP A 86 -14.18 15.81 6.90
N GLY A 87 -14.43 15.94 5.59
CA GLY A 87 -13.93 17.02 4.74
C GLY A 87 -12.59 16.71 4.05
N TRP A 88 -12.13 15.48 4.05
CA TRP A 88 -11.01 15.07 3.21
C TRP A 88 -11.45 14.89 1.77
N TYR A 89 -10.56 15.19 0.82
CA TYR A 89 -10.76 14.80 -0.57
C TYR A 89 -10.27 13.35 -0.75
N LEU A 90 -11.18 12.40 -0.94
CA LEU A 90 -10.84 11.05 -1.35
C LEU A 90 -10.48 11.07 -2.83
N ARG A 91 -9.18 10.98 -3.14
CA ARG A 91 -8.65 11.20 -4.48
C ARG A 91 -8.57 9.95 -5.31
N GLN A 92 -8.17 8.83 -4.69
CA GLN A 92 -8.00 7.56 -5.39
C GLN A 92 -8.03 6.39 -4.41
N ASP A 93 -8.56 5.26 -4.88
CA ASP A 93 -8.31 3.93 -4.36
C ASP A 93 -7.21 3.27 -5.17
N ILE A 94 -6.32 2.58 -4.49
CA ILE A 94 -5.21 1.82 -5.08
C ILE A 94 -5.30 0.40 -4.54
N ILE A 95 -5.17 -0.58 -5.43
CA ILE A 95 -5.16 -1.99 -5.08
C ILE A 95 -3.72 -2.44 -4.89
N TRP A 96 -3.36 -2.84 -3.69
CA TRP A 96 -2.17 -3.64 -3.46
C TRP A 96 -2.49 -5.11 -3.75
N HIS A 97 -2.15 -5.58 -4.92
CA HIS A 97 -2.24 -6.99 -5.29
C HIS A 97 -1.04 -7.75 -4.72
N LYS A 98 -1.33 -8.81 -3.94
CA LYS A 98 -0.36 -9.71 -3.31
C LYS A 98 -0.26 -11.01 -4.12
N PRO A 99 0.81 -11.25 -4.91
CA PRO A 99 0.96 -12.50 -5.67
C PRO A 99 1.08 -13.74 -4.77
N ASN A 100 1.53 -13.53 -3.53
CA ASN A 100 1.74 -14.55 -2.51
C ASN A 100 0.85 -14.30 -1.27
N PRO A 101 -0.50 -14.33 -1.40
CA PRO A 101 -1.38 -14.14 -0.26
C PRO A 101 -1.25 -15.30 0.72
N MET A 102 -1.59 -15.06 1.99
CA MET A 102 -1.73 -16.17 2.96
C MET A 102 -2.83 -17.11 2.48
N PRO A 103 -2.58 -18.43 2.47
CA PRO A 103 -3.62 -19.40 2.16
C PRO A 103 -4.79 -19.31 3.12
N GLU A 104 -6.01 -19.37 2.60
CA GLU A 104 -7.24 -19.40 3.41
C GLU A 104 -7.95 -20.73 3.20
N SER A 105 -8.34 -21.39 4.30
CA SER A 105 -9.09 -22.64 4.26
C SER A 105 -10.60 -22.38 4.15
N VAL A 106 -11.01 -21.52 3.22
CA VAL A 106 -12.42 -21.20 2.96
C VAL A 106 -12.84 -21.73 1.60
N GLU A 107 -14.05 -22.26 1.51
CA GLU A 107 -14.59 -22.90 0.33
C GLU A 107 -15.75 -22.11 -0.31
N ASP A 108 -16.28 -21.11 0.42
CA ASP A 108 -17.45 -20.32 0.03
C ASP A 108 -17.13 -18.92 -0.52
N ARG A 109 -15.86 -18.62 -0.71
CA ARG A 109 -15.37 -17.38 -1.34
C ARG A 109 -13.93 -17.54 -1.84
N CYS A 110 -13.50 -16.62 -2.68
CA CYS A 110 -12.10 -16.57 -3.11
C CYS A 110 -11.15 -16.19 -1.97
N THR A 111 -9.91 -16.70 -2.05
CA THR A 111 -8.82 -16.21 -1.20
C THR A 111 -8.55 -14.73 -1.44
N LYS A 112 -8.47 -13.95 -0.37
CA LYS A 112 -8.23 -12.51 -0.47
C LYS A 112 -6.76 -12.24 -0.82
N ALA A 113 -6.53 -11.73 -2.03
CA ALA A 113 -5.20 -11.48 -2.55
C ALA A 113 -4.88 -9.99 -2.72
N HIS A 114 -5.62 -9.10 -2.06
CA HIS A 114 -5.40 -7.66 -2.16
C HIS A 114 -5.78 -6.90 -0.89
N GLU A 115 -5.20 -5.72 -0.76
CA GLU A 115 -5.60 -4.68 0.19
C GLU A 115 -5.80 -3.35 -0.52
N TYR A 116 -6.41 -2.39 0.16
CA TYR A 116 -6.62 -1.04 -0.36
C TYR A 116 -5.61 -0.06 0.22
N ILE A 117 -5.15 0.86 -0.63
CA ILE A 117 -4.46 2.08 -0.23
C ILE A 117 -5.29 3.24 -0.74
N PHE A 118 -5.70 4.15 0.13
CA PHE A 118 -6.44 5.35 -0.26
C PHE A 118 -5.51 6.56 -0.28
N LEU A 119 -5.56 7.31 -1.36
CA LEU A 119 -4.95 8.63 -1.45
C LEU A 119 -5.99 9.67 -1.05
N LEU A 120 -5.69 10.43 -0.01
CA LEU A 120 -6.52 11.54 0.46
C LEU A 120 -5.69 12.82 0.53
N SER A 121 -6.36 13.97 0.43
CA SER A 121 -5.75 15.29 0.57
C SER A 121 -6.67 16.24 1.36
N LYS A 122 -6.08 17.30 1.95
CA LYS A 122 -6.85 18.33 2.66
C LYS A 122 -7.59 19.27 1.71
N LYS A 123 -7.01 19.50 0.52
CA LYS A 123 -7.50 20.46 -0.47
C LYS A 123 -7.56 19.79 -1.86
N ALA A 124 -8.30 20.39 -2.77
CA ALA A 124 -8.39 19.95 -4.15
C ALA A 124 -7.04 20.03 -4.88
N HIS A 125 -6.22 21.04 -4.52
CA HIS A 125 -4.85 21.21 -5.00
C HIS A 125 -3.88 20.76 -3.91
N TYR A 126 -2.99 19.82 -4.23
CA TYR A 126 -2.03 19.22 -3.32
C TYR A 126 -0.77 18.84 -4.07
N TYR A 127 0.32 18.60 -3.33
CA TYR A 127 1.57 18.13 -3.92
C TYR A 127 1.43 16.68 -4.40
N TYR A 128 1.79 16.45 -5.65
CA TYR A 128 1.84 15.10 -6.23
C TYR A 128 2.84 15.04 -7.38
N ASP A 129 3.97 14.40 -7.16
CA ASP A 129 4.98 14.18 -8.19
C ASP A 129 4.70 12.89 -8.98
N HIS A 130 3.92 13.03 -10.05
CA HIS A 130 3.60 11.92 -10.94
C HIS A 130 4.82 11.42 -11.73
N ASN A 131 5.84 12.27 -11.92
CA ASN A 131 7.03 11.89 -12.68
C ASN A 131 7.93 10.95 -11.89
N ALA A 132 8.03 11.13 -10.57
CA ALA A 132 8.85 10.31 -9.69
C ALA A 132 8.41 8.83 -9.64
N ILE A 133 7.16 8.55 -10.04
CA ILE A 133 6.58 7.19 -9.95
C ILE A 133 6.11 6.62 -11.29
N LYS A 134 6.54 7.21 -12.43
CA LYS A 134 6.18 6.71 -13.76
C LYS A 134 6.59 5.24 -13.95
N GLU A 135 5.73 4.51 -14.62
CA GLU A 135 6.04 3.15 -15.10
C GLU A 135 6.73 3.21 -16.46
N PRO A 136 7.71 2.34 -16.72
CA PRO A 136 8.33 2.27 -18.03
C PRO A 136 7.31 1.88 -19.11
N HIS A 137 7.49 2.38 -20.32
CA HIS A 137 6.71 1.89 -21.46
C HIS A 137 7.09 0.42 -21.75
N LYS A 138 6.10 -0.46 -21.85
CA LYS A 138 6.35 -1.85 -22.28
C LYS A 138 6.84 -1.98 -23.73
N TRP A 139 6.74 -0.91 -24.51
CA TRP A 139 7.11 -0.88 -25.91
C TRP A 139 8.43 -0.12 -26.08
N SER A 140 9.54 -0.76 -25.79
CA SER A 140 10.87 -0.29 -26.18
C SER A 140 11.18 -0.52 -27.68
N HIS A 141 10.17 -0.82 -28.46
CA HIS A 141 10.32 -0.96 -29.92
C HIS A 141 10.09 0.36 -30.70
N VAL A 142 10.32 1.50 -30.06
CA VAL A 142 10.47 2.75 -30.80
C VAL A 142 11.96 2.92 -31.10
N GLY A 143 12.43 2.25 -32.12
CA GLY A 143 13.84 2.41 -32.50
C GLY A 143 14.35 1.54 -33.65
N GLU A 144 13.68 0.49 -34.01
CA GLU A 144 13.97 -0.17 -35.29
C GLU A 144 12.89 0.19 -36.30
N MET A 145 13.05 1.38 -36.93
CA MET A 145 12.58 1.51 -38.30
C MET A 145 13.21 0.34 -39.03
N ARG A 146 12.41 -0.68 -39.37
CA ARG A 146 12.82 -1.65 -40.38
C ARG A 146 13.29 -0.84 -41.58
N LYS A 147 14.60 -0.78 -41.82
CA LYS A 147 15.13 -0.39 -43.10
C LYS A 147 14.46 -1.33 -44.10
N GLY A 148 13.45 -0.82 -44.79
CA GLY A 148 12.79 -1.56 -45.85
C GLY A 148 13.88 -2.03 -46.77
N LYS A 149 13.94 -3.35 -47.04
CA LYS A 149 14.69 -3.88 -48.15
C LYS A 149 14.27 -3.06 -49.37
N ASP A 150 15.24 -2.50 -50.05
CA ASP A 150 15.06 -1.79 -51.31
C ASP A 150 14.08 -2.52 -52.22
N SER A 151 12.85 -2.05 -52.26
CA SER A 151 11.94 -2.38 -53.34
C SER A 151 12.38 -1.52 -54.53
N LYS A 152 13.12 -2.12 -55.46
CA LYS A 152 13.37 -1.58 -56.76
C LYS A 152 12.07 -1.52 -57.55
N ASN A 153 11.20 -0.58 -57.25
CA ASN A 153 10.17 -0.13 -58.18
C ASN A 153 9.68 1.24 -57.68
N GLY A 154 10.00 2.27 -58.43
CA GLY A 154 9.53 3.63 -58.21
C GLY A 154 8.01 3.70 -58.36
N GLY A 155 7.33 3.72 -57.27
CA GLY A 155 5.91 4.04 -57.15
C GLY A 155 5.74 5.20 -56.19
N SER A 156 5.28 6.34 -56.72
CA SER A 156 4.91 7.50 -55.95
C SER A 156 3.94 7.11 -54.85
N ILE A 157 4.24 7.45 -53.60
CA ILE A 157 3.32 7.29 -52.49
C ILE A 157 2.27 8.40 -52.63
N GLU A 158 1.11 8.06 -53.17
CA GLU A 158 -0.06 8.93 -53.13
C GLU A 158 -0.50 9.12 -51.69
N ALA A 159 -0.88 10.34 -51.35
CA ALA A 159 -1.34 10.74 -50.04
C ALA A 159 -2.57 9.91 -49.59
N PRO A 160 -2.72 9.63 -48.29
CA PRO A 160 -3.79 8.79 -47.80
C PRO A 160 -5.16 9.41 -48.06
N VAL A 161 -6.04 8.58 -48.62
CA VAL A 161 -7.45 8.82 -48.86
C VAL A 161 -8.14 9.36 -47.58
N LYS A 162 -8.83 10.48 -47.70
CA LYS A 162 -9.71 11.05 -46.68
C LYS A 162 -10.84 10.07 -46.36
N GLY A 163 -10.64 9.17 -45.44
CA GLY A 163 -11.69 8.41 -44.79
C GLY A 163 -12.37 9.27 -43.72
N ARG A 164 -13.67 9.46 -43.79
CA ARG A 164 -14.50 10.04 -42.76
C ARG A 164 -14.40 9.22 -41.47
N GLY A 165 -13.71 9.74 -40.49
CA GLY A 165 -13.61 9.19 -39.14
C GLY A 165 -12.83 10.20 -38.32
N ASN A 166 -13.54 10.90 -37.42
CA ASN A 166 -13.03 11.93 -36.55
C ASN A 166 -12.16 11.28 -35.46
N THR A 167 -10.94 10.88 -35.80
CA THR A 167 -9.91 10.47 -34.84
C THR A 167 -8.62 11.20 -35.18
N THR A 168 -8.63 12.51 -34.95
CA THR A 168 -7.41 13.26 -34.71
C THR A 168 -6.86 12.85 -33.35
N GLY A 169 -6.53 11.59 -33.20
CA GLY A 169 -5.61 11.13 -32.18
C GLY A 169 -4.26 11.69 -32.56
N SER A 170 -3.91 12.85 -32.02
CA SER A 170 -2.52 13.30 -31.99
C SER A 170 -1.73 12.13 -31.39
N PHE A 171 -0.98 11.40 -32.18
CA PHE A 171 0.15 10.63 -31.71
C PHE A 171 1.13 11.66 -31.12
N ARG A 172 0.85 12.11 -29.91
CA ARG A 172 1.89 12.73 -29.10
C ARG A 172 2.95 11.67 -28.98
N ALA A 173 4.12 11.93 -29.59
CA ALA A 173 5.30 11.15 -29.35
C ALA A 173 5.33 10.88 -27.84
N PHE A 174 5.28 9.61 -27.44
CA PHE A 174 5.34 9.25 -26.02
C PHE A 174 6.64 9.82 -25.50
N GLY A 175 6.53 10.91 -24.69
CA GLY A 175 7.69 11.65 -24.22
C GLY A 175 8.64 10.72 -23.48
N GLU A 176 9.91 11.02 -23.56
CA GLU A 176 10.93 10.45 -22.71
C GLU A 176 10.43 10.48 -21.26
N GLY A 177 10.30 9.32 -20.59
CA GLY A 177 9.95 9.31 -19.17
C GLY A 177 8.88 8.33 -18.70
N GLY A 178 8.25 7.55 -19.58
CA GLY A 178 7.29 6.53 -19.13
C GLY A 178 5.82 7.03 -19.05
N LYS A 179 4.93 6.15 -18.61
CA LYS A 179 3.48 6.39 -18.44
C LYS A 179 3.15 6.58 -16.97
N ASN A 180 2.04 7.24 -16.68
CA ASN A 180 1.55 7.39 -15.33
C ASN A 180 1.35 6.02 -14.65
N LYS A 181 1.73 5.94 -13.37
CA LYS A 181 1.57 4.73 -12.58
C LYS A 181 0.09 4.36 -12.49
N ARG A 182 -0.21 3.07 -12.70
CA ARG A 182 -1.58 2.54 -12.61
C ARG A 182 -1.97 2.29 -11.15
N SER A 183 -3.27 2.18 -10.89
CA SER A 183 -3.82 2.01 -9.56
C SER A 183 -3.80 0.57 -9.03
N VAL A 184 -3.28 -0.40 -9.78
CA VAL A 184 -3.08 -1.77 -9.29
C VAL A 184 -1.58 -2.03 -9.18
N TRP A 185 -1.11 -2.18 -7.95
CA TRP A 185 0.30 -2.38 -7.62
C TRP A 185 0.53 -3.83 -7.20
N THR A 186 1.34 -4.53 -7.97
CA THR A 186 1.71 -5.92 -7.67
C THR A 186 3.00 -5.93 -6.87
N VAL A 187 2.89 -6.21 -5.57
CA VAL A 187 4.02 -6.23 -4.64
C VAL A 187 3.89 -7.44 -3.73
N ASN A 188 4.94 -8.27 -3.66
CA ASN A 188 4.96 -9.43 -2.79
C ASN A 188 4.90 -9.00 -1.32
N ALA A 189 4.04 -9.64 -0.54
CA ALA A 189 4.11 -9.53 0.91
C ALA A 189 5.43 -10.17 1.38
N LYS A 190 6.30 -9.38 1.98
CA LYS A 190 7.56 -9.85 2.57
C LYS A 190 7.37 -9.87 4.08
N GLY A 191 7.47 -11.06 4.70
CA GLY A 191 7.55 -11.15 6.16
C GLY A 191 8.89 -10.60 6.65
N TYR A 192 8.87 -9.88 7.75
CA TYR A 192 10.10 -9.48 8.44
C TYR A 192 10.55 -10.63 9.35
N LYS A 193 11.80 -11.07 9.22
CA LYS A 193 12.32 -12.27 9.93
C LYS A 193 12.41 -12.14 11.46
N GLY A 194 12.31 -10.95 12.01
CA GLY A 194 12.49 -10.68 13.44
C GLY A 194 11.23 -10.30 14.23
N ALA A 195 10.12 -9.99 13.57
CA ALA A 195 8.88 -9.59 14.24
C ALA A 195 7.68 -10.18 13.51
N HIS A 196 6.78 -10.82 14.25
CA HIS A 196 5.56 -11.45 13.74
C HIS A 196 4.46 -10.46 13.35
N PHE A 197 4.82 -9.29 12.82
CA PHE A 197 3.85 -8.24 12.54
C PHE A 197 3.62 -8.08 11.05
N ALA A 198 2.43 -7.63 10.71
CA ALA A 198 2.00 -7.27 9.38
C ALA A 198 2.80 -6.05 8.87
N VAL A 199 4.07 -6.26 8.52
CA VAL A 199 4.93 -5.23 7.96
C VAL A 199 4.70 -5.18 6.46
N TYR A 200 4.34 -4.03 5.94
CA TYR A 200 4.29 -3.83 4.51
C TYR A 200 5.71 -3.68 3.92
N PRO A 201 5.94 -4.14 2.68
CA PRO A 201 7.25 -4.05 2.04
C PRO A 201 7.62 -2.60 1.65
N GLU A 202 8.91 -2.28 1.66
CA GLU A 202 9.43 -0.97 1.22
C GLU A 202 8.95 -0.61 -0.18
N ASP A 203 8.91 -1.58 -1.11
CA ASP A 203 8.46 -1.39 -2.50
C ASP A 203 7.01 -0.90 -2.61
N LEU A 204 6.17 -1.15 -1.59
CA LEU A 204 4.80 -0.68 -1.54
C LEU A 204 4.73 0.81 -1.17
N ILE A 205 5.55 1.23 -0.20
CA ILE A 205 5.53 2.58 0.36
C ILE A 205 6.35 3.56 -0.47
N LEU A 206 7.36 3.08 -1.17
CA LEU A 206 8.23 3.91 -2.00
C LEU A 206 7.44 4.84 -2.96
N PRO A 207 6.46 4.37 -3.74
CA PRO A 207 5.68 5.26 -4.60
C PRO A 207 4.87 6.31 -3.81
N CYS A 208 4.38 5.97 -2.61
CA CYS A 208 3.64 6.90 -1.76
C CYS A 208 4.53 8.05 -1.29
N VAL A 209 5.74 7.72 -0.83
CA VAL A 209 6.74 8.71 -0.38
C VAL A 209 7.21 9.59 -1.53
N LEU A 210 7.57 8.98 -2.66
CA LEU A 210 8.09 9.74 -3.81
C LEU A 210 7.05 10.68 -4.42
N ALA A 211 5.81 10.22 -4.54
CA ALA A 211 4.74 11.04 -5.11
C ALA A 211 4.17 12.05 -4.12
N GLY A 212 4.07 11.70 -2.84
CA GLY A 212 3.33 12.48 -1.84
C GLY A 212 4.19 13.44 -1.02
N CYS A 213 5.52 13.31 -1.06
CA CYS A 213 6.42 14.15 -0.27
C CYS A 213 7.56 14.71 -1.15
N PRO A 214 7.75 16.03 -1.22
CA PRO A 214 8.87 16.62 -1.93
C PRO A 214 10.22 16.22 -1.29
N GLN A 215 11.32 16.42 -2.04
CA GLN A 215 12.67 16.32 -1.50
C GLN A 215 12.78 17.22 -0.27
N ASP A 216 13.49 16.78 0.76
CA ASP A 216 13.66 17.47 2.06
C ASP A 216 12.35 17.72 2.84
N GLY A 217 11.21 17.25 2.31
CA GLY A 217 9.92 17.25 3.01
C GLY A 217 9.88 16.24 4.15
N THR A 218 8.87 16.33 5.01
CA THR A 218 8.69 15.44 6.16
C THR A 218 7.57 14.43 5.92
N VAL A 219 7.89 13.16 6.07
CA VAL A 219 6.92 12.05 6.11
C VAL A 219 6.54 11.79 7.57
N PHE A 220 5.24 11.72 7.86
CA PHE A 220 4.72 11.41 9.19
C PHE A 220 3.99 10.07 9.17
N ASP A 221 4.38 9.17 10.07
CA ASP A 221 3.69 7.89 10.28
C ASP A 221 3.26 7.75 11.75
N PRO A 222 1.95 7.87 12.05
CA PRO A 222 1.45 7.75 13.42
C PRO A 222 1.47 6.32 13.96
N PHE A 223 1.77 5.32 13.13
CA PHE A 223 1.81 3.90 13.46
C PHE A 223 3.09 3.25 12.95
N THR A 224 4.23 3.78 13.38
CA THR A 224 5.58 3.45 12.89
C THR A 224 5.89 1.96 12.84
N GLY A 225 5.42 1.20 13.82
CA GLY A 225 5.71 -0.23 13.92
C GLY A 225 7.23 -0.48 13.88
N SER A 226 7.66 -1.31 12.95
CA SER A 226 9.07 -1.64 12.74
C SER A 226 9.85 -0.62 11.89
N GLY A 227 9.31 0.56 11.61
CA GLY A 227 10.03 1.66 10.96
C GLY A 227 10.16 1.60 9.43
N THR A 228 9.33 0.83 8.73
CA THR A 228 9.45 0.72 7.26
C THR A 228 9.28 2.06 6.55
N THR A 229 8.30 2.87 6.96
CA THR A 229 8.10 4.22 6.38
C THR A 229 9.32 5.12 6.63
N ALA A 230 9.90 5.06 7.83
CA ALA A 230 11.10 5.82 8.17
C ALA A 230 12.28 5.49 7.26
N VAL A 231 12.57 4.19 7.11
CA VAL A 231 13.65 3.70 6.26
C VAL A 231 13.47 4.18 4.82
N VAL A 232 12.25 4.07 4.27
CA VAL A 232 11.98 4.51 2.89
C VAL A 232 12.10 6.02 2.75
N ALA A 233 11.59 6.79 3.69
CA ALA A 233 11.67 8.26 3.67
C ALA A 233 13.13 8.72 3.68
N LEU A 234 13.91 8.26 4.63
CA LEU A 234 15.31 8.66 4.81
C LEU A 234 16.20 8.23 3.66
N LYS A 235 16.09 6.98 3.18
CA LYS A 235 16.82 6.50 1.98
C LYS A 235 16.56 7.35 0.74
N ASN A 236 15.43 8.05 0.69
CA ASN A 236 15.04 8.88 -0.45
C ASN A 236 15.17 10.39 -0.18
N GLY A 237 15.92 10.80 0.85
CA GLY A 237 16.18 12.20 1.16
C GLY A 237 14.95 12.97 1.65
N ARG A 238 14.09 12.33 2.43
CA ARG A 238 12.97 12.94 3.14
C ARG A 238 13.21 12.84 4.63
N ASN A 239 12.78 13.86 5.37
CA ASN A 239 12.73 13.79 6.82
C ASN A 239 11.61 12.85 7.28
N TYR A 240 11.71 12.37 8.50
CA TYR A 240 10.74 11.46 9.08
C TYR A 240 10.35 11.85 10.50
N ILE A 241 9.07 11.73 10.81
CA ILE A 241 8.52 11.79 12.16
C ILE A 241 7.61 10.57 12.32
N GLY A 242 7.76 9.83 13.43
CA GLY A 242 6.94 8.67 13.71
C GLY A 242 6.49 8.62 15.15
N THR A 243 5.38 7.92 15.40
CA THR A 243 4.93 7.59 16.76
C THR A 243 4.67 6.10 16.86
N GLU A 244 5.04 5.49 18.00
CA GLU A 244 4.83 4.09 18.29
C GLU A 244 4.57 3.93 19.79
N LEU A 245 3.55 3.14 20.14
CA LEU A 245 3.19 2.91 21.55
C LEU A 245 4.05 1.82 22.21
N ASN A 246 4.50 0.84 21.43
CA ASN A 246 5.28 -0.27 21.96
C ASN A 246 6.77 0.08 21.94
N PRO A 247 7.42 0.22 23.11
CA PRO A 247 8.83 0.58 23.20
C PRO A 247 9.77 -0.46 22.57
N GLU A 248 9.37 -1.72 22.45
CA GLU A 248 10.17 -2.74 21.75
C GLU A 248 10.17 -2.48 20.24
N TYR A 249 9.05 -2.01 19.68
CA TYR A 249 9.00 -1.65 18.27
C TYR A 249 9.77 -0.39 17.96
N VAL A 250 9.79 0.57 18.88
CA VAL A 250 10.65 1.75 18.77
C VAL A 250 12.11 1.32 18.62
N LYS A 251 12.60 0.42 19.47
CA LYS A 251 13.98 -0.09 19.38
C LYS A 251 14.26 -0.77 18.03
N ILE A 252 13.34 -1.63 17.58
CA ILE A 252 13.48 -2.31 16.27
C ILE A 252 13.50 -1.26 15.13
N ALA A 253 12.66 -0.25 15.19
CA ALA A 253 12.62 0.81 14.19
C ALA A 253 13.94 1.60 14.18
N GLU A 254 14.46 1.99 15.34
CA GLU A 254 15.73 2.70 15.48
C GLU A 254 16.92 1.88 14.95
N GLU A 255 16.99 0.58 15.26
CA GLU A 255 18.03 -0.31 14.73
C GLU A 255 17.96 -0.39 13.20
N ARG A 256 16.75 -0.59 12.64
CA ARG A 256 16.56 -0.64 11.18
C ARG A 256 16.91 0.67 10.49
N ILE A 257 16.57 1.80 11.10
CA ILE A 257 16.92 3.12 10.57
C ILE A 257 18.45 3.27 10.56
N ARG A 258 19.12 2.93 11.66
CA ARG A 258 20.59 3.00 11.79
C ARG A 258 21.31 2.13 10.77
N GLU A 259 20.81 0.92 10.51
CA GLU A 259 21.39 0.01 9.52
C GLU A 259 21.16 0.52 8.07
N ALA A 260 20.00 1.10 7.82
CA ALA A 260 19.61 1.51 6.48
C ALA A 260 20.22 2.85 6.04
N VAL A 261 20.56 3.73 7.00
CA VAL A 261 21.05 5.09 6.76
C VAL A 261 22.21 5.40 7.73
N PRO A 262 23.37 4.75 7.56
CA PRO A 262 24.45 4.80 8.54
C PRO A 262 25.04 6.19 8.80
N GLN A 263 24.94 7.11 7.86
CA GLN A 263 25.59 8.43 7.91
C GLN A 263 24.70 9.56 8.44
N THR A 264 23.39 9.32 8.60
CA THR A 264 22.44 10.39 8.94
C THR A 264 22.19 10.53 10.43
N LEU A 265 22.64 9.57 11.25
CA LEU A 265 22.35 9.54 12.68
C LEU A 265 23.34 10.33 13.53
N GLU A 266 24.57 10.49 13.09
CA GLU A 266 25.57 11.33 13.80
C GLU A 266 25.21 12.81 13.70
N GLU A 267 24.56 13.24 12.60
CA GLU A 267 24.11 14.61 12.39
C GLU A 267 22.76 14.96 13.05
N ILE A 268 21.95 13.96 13.42
CA ILE A 268 20.61 14.20 14.01
C ILE A 268 20.66 14.25 15.54
N PHE A 269 21.68 13.70 16.16
CA PHE A 269 21.82 13.62 17.62
C PHE A 269 22.97 14.49 18.18
N GLU A 270 23.65 15.29 17.34
CA GLU A 270 24.47 16.42 17.78
C GLU A 270 23.62 17.72 17.84
#